data_27e263def27aaeefbdff84f069ae269f
#
_entry.id   27e263def27aaeefbdff84f069ae269f
#
_cell.length_a   1.000
_cell.length_b   1.000
_cell.length_c   1.000
_cell.angle_alpha   90.00
_cell.angle_beta   90.00
_cell.angle_gamma   90.00
#
_symmetry.space_group_name_H-M   'P 1'
#
loop_
_entity.id
_entity.type
_entity.pdbx_description
1 polymer ?
#
loop_
_entity_poly.entity_id
_entity_poly.type
_entity_poly.pdbx_seq_one_letter_code
_entity_poly.pdbx_strand_id
1 'polypeptide(L)'
;MAIRQIFKNDAECLYKKCRPVERFDKKLSDLIDDMADTMYEADGLAAPQVGILRRVFVIDCGDGLVEMVNPEIIETSGEQGGMEGCLSFPGKQGYVVRPNHVRVQAYDRNGDLYEYEGEELFARAILHENDHLDGLIYTRLVTDPPEGYKEEELEYTEPEDDTEEEK
;
A
#
# COMPACT_ATOMS: atom_id res chain seq x y z
N MET A 1 13.72 -13.48 3.81
CA MET A 1 14.42 -12.19 3.96
C MET A 1 15.08 -11.80 2.68
N ALA A 2 14.32 -11.57 1.66
CA ALA A 2 14.88 -11.27 0.36
C ALA A 2 14.09 -10.18 -0.35
N ILE A 3 14.77 -9.44 -1.22
CA ILE A 3 14.13 -8.48 -2.07
C ILE A 3 13.52 -9.24 -3.24
N ARG A 4 12.26 -9.02 -3.51
CA ARG A 4 11.57 -9.65 -4.61
C ARG A 4 11.42 -8.68 -5.77
N GLN A 5 11.24 -9.21 -6.96
CA GLN A 5 11.02 -8.40 -8.14
C GLN A 5 9.65 -7.73 -8.05
N ILE A 6 9.60 -6.43 -8.31
CA ILE A 6 8.33 -5.71 -8.37
C ILE A 6 7.88 -5.70 -9.83
N PHE A 7 6.67 -6.20 -10.07
CA PHE A 7 6.07 -6.19 -11.39
C PHE A 7 5.46 -4.82 -11.65
N LYS A 8 5.55 -4.36 -12.90
CA LYS A 8 5.27 -2.97 -13.22
C LYS A 8 4.36 -2.84 -14.42
N ASN A 9 3.68 -1.70 -14.47
CA ASN A 9 2.95 -1.22 -15.64
C ASN A 9 1.83 -2.16 -16.08
N ASP A 10 2.02 -2.88 -17.19
CA ASP A 10 0.97 -3.73 -17.73
C ASP A 10 1.16 -5.21 -17.36
N ALA A 11 1.96 -5.50 -16.35
CA ALA A 11 2.11 -6.88 -15.90
C ALA A 11 0.76 -7.45 -15.49
N GLU A 12 0.47 -8.62 -15.99
CA GLU A 12 -0.85 -9.22 -15.83
C GLU A 12 -1.26 -9.41 -14.37
N CYS A 13 -0.30 -9.76 -13.50
CA CYS A 13 -0.61 -10.02 -12.11
C CYS A 13 -1.19 -8.81 -11.38
N LEU A 14 -0.94 -7.60 -11.88
CA LEU A 14 -1.43 -6.38 -11.24
C LEU A 14 -2.93 -6.19 -11.43
N TYR A 15 -3.52 -6.88 -12.38
CA TYR A 15 -4.92 -6.65 -12.77
C TYR A 15 -5.81 -7.84 -12.44
N LYS A 16 -5.33 -8.75 -11.61
CA LYS A 16 -6.09 -9.93 -11.25
C LYS A 16 -6.51 -9.88 -9.79
N LYS A 17 -7.69 -10.41 -9.52
CA LYS A 17 -8.17 -10.50 -8.17
C LYS A 17 -7.43 -11.61 -7.44
N CYS A 18 -6.99 -11.34 -6.23
CA CYS A 18 -6.21 -12.29 -5.43
C CYS A 18 -7.13 -13.21 -4.65
N ARG A 19 -6.61 -14.40 -4.36
CA ARG A 19 -7.33 -15.39 -3.58
C ARG A 19 -6.98 -15.26 -2.10
N PRO A 20 -7.93 -15.62 -1.22
CA PRO A 20 -7.63 -15.58 0.21
C PRO A 20 -6.48 -16.53 0.57
N VAL A 21 -5.76 -16.17 1.61
CA VAL A 21 -4.76 -17.02 2.20
C VAL A 21 -5.50 -18.09 3.01
N GLU A 22 -5.12 -19.35 2.81
CA GLU A 22 -5.74 -20.46 3.52
C GLU A 22 -4.81 -21.12 4.51
N ARG A 23 -3.50 -20.94 4.35
CA ARG A 23 -2.51 -21.52 5.24
C ARG A 23 -1.62 -20.44 5.83
N PHE A 24 -1.57 -20.43 7.13
CA PHE A 24 -0.74 -19.47 7.86
C PHE A 24 0.53 -20.19 8.28
N ASP A 25 1.42 -20.37 7.32
CA ASP A 25 2.60 -21.22 7.46
C ASP A 25 3.88 -20.42 7.21
N LYS A 26 5.00 -21.13 7.14
CA LYS A 26 6.29 -20.48 6.95
C LYS A 26 6.38 -19.77 5.61
N LYS A 27 5.73 -20.31 4.57
CA LYS A 27 5.75 -19.64 3.26
C LYS A 27 5.11 -18.27 3.34
N LEU A 28 4.00 -18.15 4.08
CA LEU A 28 3.34 -16.87 4.26
C LEU A 28 4.24 -15.92 5.05
N SER A 29 4.86 -16.42 6.10
CA SER A 29 5.74 -15.62 6.92
C SER A 29 6.94 -15.11 6.11
N ASP A 30 7.53 -15.98 5.29
CA ASP A 30 8.64 -15.58 4.43
C ASP A 30 8.20 -14.55 3.40
N LEU A 31 7.01 -14.72 2.84
CA LEU A 31 6.48 -13.76 1.87
C LEU A 31 6.33 -12.37 2.51
N ILE A 32 5.77 -12.34 3.71
CA ILE A 32 5.56 -11.07 4.41
C ILE A 32 6.90 -10.40 4.70
N ASP A 33 7.87 -11.17 5.17
CA ASP A 33 9.21 -10.63 5.45
C ASP A 33 9.85 -10.10 4.18
N ASP A 34 9.74 -10.85 3.08
CA ASP A 34 10.30 -10.42 1.80
C ASP A 34 9.61 -9.16 1.29
N MET A 35 8.29 -9.07 1.48
CA MET A 35 7.56 -7.88 1.07
C MET A 35 7.98 -6.67 1.87
N ALA A 36 8.20 -6.84 3.18
CA ALA A 36 8.67 -5.74 4.00
C ALA A 36 10.02 -5.24 3.54
N ASP A 37 10.93 -6.16 3.20
CA ASP A 37 12.25 -5.78 2.69
C ASP A 37 12.14 -5.12 1.32
N THR A 38 11.23 -5.61 0.47
CA THR A 38 11.06 -5.11 -0.88
C THR A 38 10.40 -3.73 -0.90
N MET A 39 9.50 -3.49 0.05
CA MET A 39 8.77 -2.23 0.13
C MET A 39 9.71 -1.04 0.32
N TYR A 40 10.72 -1.24 1.15
CA TYR A 40 11.77 -0.27 1.34
C TYR A 40 11.20 1.13 1.67
N GLU A 41 11.28 2.08 0.78
CA GLU A 41 10.91 3.47 1.09
C GLU A 41 9.44 3.79 0.82
N ALA A 42 8.68 2.86 0.33
CA ALA A 42 7.27 3.11 0.07
C ALA A 42 6.45 2.93 1.35
N ASP A 43 5.22 3.43 1.32
CA ASP A 43 4.33 3.30 2.47
C ASP A 43 3.65 1.94 2.52
N GLY A 44 3.61 1.21 1.40
CA GLY A 44 2.95 -0.08 1.38
C GLY A 44 3.33 -0.89 0.15
N LEU A 45 3.03 -2.18 0.22
CA LEU A 45 3.26 -3.11 -0.88
C LEU A 45 2.30 -4.28 -0.74
N ALA A 46 1.66 -4.65 -1.85
CA ALA A 46 0.71 -5.76 -1.88
C ALA A 46 1.32 -6.95 -2.62
N ALA A 47 0.91 -8.15 -2.25
CA ALA A 47 1.48 -9.37 -2.79
C ALA A 47 1.42 -9.47 -4.32
N PRO A 48 0.33 -9.05 -4.99
CA PRO A 48 0.35 -9.14 -6.47
C PRO A 48 1.45 -8.31 -7.10
N GLN A 49 1.94 -7.28 -6.43
CA GLN A 49 3.04 -6.49 -6.98
C GLN A 49 4.34 -7.28 -7.03
N VAL A 50 4.46 -8.35 -6.27
CA VAL A 50 5.59 -9.27 -6.38
C VAL A 50 5.20 -10.59 -7.03
N GLY A 51 4.05 -10.60 -7.72
CA GLY A 51 3.63 -11.74 -8.53
C GLY A 51 2.89 -12.82 -7.76
N ILE A 52 2.53 -12.57 -6.51
CA ILE A 52 1.85 -13.57 -5.69
C ILE A 52 0.39 -13.15 -5.53
N LEU A 53 -0.53 -13.94 -6.10
CA LEU A 53 -1.93 -13.56 -6.12
C LEU A 53 -2.64 -14.05 -4.87
N ARG A 54 -2.24 -13.47 -3.74
CA ARG A 54 -2.83 -13.76 -2.43
C ARG A 54 -3.18 -12.46 -1.74
N ARG A 55 -4.18 -12.51 -0.87
CA ARG A 55 -4.70 -11.30 -0.22
C ARG A 55 -3.84 -10.94 0.98
N VAL A 56 -2.68 -10.36 0.70
CA VAL A 56 -1.72 -9.96 1.73
C VAL A 56 -1.11 -8.62 1.32
N PHE A 57 -1.00 -7.70 2.26
CA PHE A 57 -0.17 -6.52 2.04
C PHE A 57 0.52 -6.10 3.33
N VAL A 58 1.54 -5.26 3.18
CA VAL A 58 2.26 -4.68 4.31
C VAL A 58 2.24 -3.17 4.16
N ILE A 59 2.24 -2.48 5.28
CA ILE A 59 2.20 -1.02 5.32
C ILE A 59 3.14 -0.54 6.43
N ASP A 60 3.84 0.55 6.17
CA ASP A 60 4.59 1.24 7.20
C ASP A 60 4.55 2.73 6.88
N CYS A 61 3.73 3.45 7.62
CA CYS A 61 3.55 4.89 7.43
C CYS A 61 4.35 5.69 8.47
N GLY A 62 5.35 5.05 9.07
CA GLY A 62 6.21 5.72 10.05
C GLY A 62 6.03 5.24 11.46
N ASP A 63 5.00 4.45 11.73
CA ASP A 63 4.70 3.97 13.08
C ASP A 63 4.99 2.49 13.24
N GLY A 64 5.72 1.91 12.31
CA GLY A 64 6.05 0.49 12.37
C GLY A 64 5.32 -0.30 11.31
N LEU A 65 5.83 -1.49 11.07
CA LEU A 65 5.29 -2.36 10.04
C LEU A 65 3.98 -2.98 10.49
N VAL A 66 2.98 -2.93 9.61
CA VAL A 66 1.70 -3.58 9.81
C VAL A 66 1.51 -4.56 8.67
N GLU A 67 1.20 -5.80 8.98
CA GLU A 67 0.88 -6.81 7.98
C GLU A 67 -0.61 -7.11 8.03
N MET A 68 -1.23 -7.25 6.87
CA MET A 68 -2.66 -7.54 6.80
C MET A 68 -2.89 -8.70 5.84
N VAL A 69 -3.45 -9.78 6.38
CA VAL A 69 -3.77 -10.98 5.63
C VAL A 69 -5.28 -11.11 5.59
N ASN A 70 -5.82 -11.34 4.39
CA ASN A 70 -7.25 -11.43 4.17
C ASN A 70 -8.00 -10.24 4.76
N PRO A 71 -7.60 -9.01 4.40
CA PRO A 71 -8.24 -7.84 4.99
C PRO A 71 -9.67 -7.68 4.52
N GLU A 72 -10.48 -7.14 5.40
CA GLU A 72 -11.87 -6.81 5.07
C GLU A 72 -12.14 -5.39 5.55
N ILE A 73 -12.51 -4.52 4.62
CA ILE A 73 -12.86 -3.14 4.95
C ILE A 73 -14.25 -3.17 5.58
N ILE A 74 -14.34 -2.74 6.84
CA ILE A 74 -15.59 -2.79 7.58
C ILE A 74 -16.37 -1.51 7.37
N GLU A 75 -15.68 -0.37 7.38
CA GLU A 75 -16.37 0.91 7.36
C GLU A 75 -15.42 1.98 6.85
N THR A 76 -15.94 2.91 6.05
CA THR A 76 -15.18 4.08 5.62
C THR A 76 -16.05 5.32 5.81
N SER A 77 -15.40 6.47 6.00
CA SER A 77 -16.12 7.73 6.10
C SER A 77 -15.21 8.89 5.77
N GLY A 78 -15.82 10.04 5.49
CA GLY A 78 -15.08 11.24 5.20
C GLY A 78 -14.38 11.17 3.85
N GLU A 79 -13.66 12.24 3.55
CA GLU A 79 -12.91 12.35 2.30
C GLU A 79 -11.58 13.03 2.53
N GLN A 80 -10.58 12.60 1.77
CA GLN A 80 -9.29 13.28 1.72
C GLN A 80 -8.81 13.25 0.28
N GLY A 81 -8.05 14.25 -0.11
CA GLY A 81 -7.45 14.28 -1.42
C GLY A 81 -5.95 14.46 -1.29
N GLY A 82 -5.20 13.84 -2.16
CA GLY A 82 -3.76 13.97 -2.16
C GLY A 82 -3.14 13.20 -3.29
N MET A 83 -1.84 13.36 -3.44
CA MET A 83 -1.12 12.68 -4.51
C MET A 83 -0.81 11.25 -4.12
N GLU A 84 -0.98 10.34 -5.06
CA GLU A 84 -0.59 8.94 -4.87
C GLU A 84 0.37 8.51 -5.96
N GLY A 85 1.25 7.61 -5.60
CA GLY A 85 2.12 6.93 -6.54
C GLY A 85 2.18 5.47 -6.14
N CYS A 86 2.93 4.68 -6.90
CA CYS A 86 2.98 3.25 -6.67
C CYS A 86 4.29 2.70 -7.20
N LEU A 87 4.89 1.77 -6.47
CA LEU A 87 6.14 1.15 -6.90
C LEU A 87 5.99 0.43 -8.24
N SER A 88 4.78 -0.02 -8.57
CA SER A 88 4.53 -0.69 -9.83
C SER A 88 4.35 0.28 -11.00
N PHE A 89 4.29 1.58 -10.74
CA PHE A 89 4.13 2.60 -11.77
C PHE A 89 5.13 3.71 -11.54
N PRO A 90 6.42 3.40 -11.72
CA PRO A 90 7.48 4.36 -11.40
C PRO A 90 7.39 5.60 -12.27
N GLY A 91 7.67 6.74 -11.65
CA GLY A 91 7.65 8.01 -12.38
C GLY A 91 6.28 8.60 -12.60
N LYS A 92 5.25 7.97 -12.07
CA LYS A 92 3.87 8.46 -12.23
C LYS A 92 3.27 8.76 -10.89
N GLN A 93 2.42 9.77 -10.84
CA GLN A 93 1.60 10.04 -9.68
C GLN A 93 0.42 10.88 -10.10
N GLY A 94 -0.59 10.97 -9.25
CA GLY A 94 -1.77 11.73 -9.57
C GLY A 94 -2.60 12.00 -8.35
N TYR A 95 -3.48 12.97 -8.46
CA TYR A 95 -4.35 13.37 -7.35
C TYR A 95 -5.49 12.36 -7.24
N VAL A 96 -5.70 11.85 -6.02
CA VAL A 96 -6.71 10.84 -5.77
C VAL A 96 -7.51 11.22 -4.53
N VAL A 97 -8.83 11.09 -4.62
CA VAL A 97 -9.73 11.30 -3.48
C VAL A 97 -10.08 9.93 -2.91
N ARG A 98 -9.92 9.80 -1.60
CA ARG A 98 -10.25 8.56 -0.90
C ARG A 98 -10.97 8.87 0.39
N PRO A 99 -11.65 7.89 1.00
CA PRO A 99 -12.15 8.09 2.35
C PRO A 99 -11.03 8.49 3.30
N ASN A 100 -11.34 9.36 4.25
CA ASN A 100 -10.36 9.83 5.21
C ASN A 100 -10.21 8.88 6.39
N HIS A 101 -11.24 8.10 6.69
CA HIS A 101 -11.26 7.20 7.83
C HIS A 101 -11.59 5.80 7.35
N VAL A 102 -10.91 4.80 7.90
CA VAL A 102 -11.17 3.42 7.56
C VAL A 102 -11.10 2.57 8.83
N ARG A 103 -11.98 1.56 8.88
CA ARG A 103 -11.91 0.52 9.89
C ARG A 103 -11.83 -0.80 9.13
N VAL A 104 -10.84 -1.62 9.46
CA VAL A 104 -10.54 -2.83 8.71
C VAL A 104 -10.22 -3.96 9.67
N GLN A 105 -10.65 -5.17 9.33
CA GLN A 105 -10.24 -6.38 10.03
C GLN A 105 -9.27 -7.14 9.17
N ALA A 106 -8.25 -7.72 9.77
CA ALA A 106 -7.27 -8.50 9.02
C ALA A 106 -6.59 -9.46 9.97
N TYR A 107 -5.99 -10.49 9.40
CA TYR A 107 -5.22 -11.46 10.18
C TYR A 107 -3.74 -11.13 10.07
N ASP A 108 -2.98 -11.53 11.08
CA ASP A 108 -1.53 -11.46 10.97
C ASP A 108 -1.01 -12.78 10.40
N ARG A 109 0.31 -12.92 10.34
CA ARG A 109 0.93 -14.12 9.75
C ARG A 109 0.63 -15.38 10.54
N ASN A 110 0.20 -15.25 11.77
CA ASN A 110 -0.10 -16.39 12.64
C ASN A 110 -1.58 -16.77 12.62
N GLY A 111 -2.38 -16.03 11.86
CA GLY A 111 -3.80 -16.32 11.79
C GLY A 111 -4.62 -15.67 12.90
N ASP A 112 -4.03 -14.74 13.64
CA ASP A 112 -4.76 -14.00 14.66
C ASP A 112 -5.46 -12.81 14.06
N LEU A 113 -6.69 -12.58 14.48
CA LEU A 113 -7.52 -11.51 13.92
C LEU A 113 -7.33 -10.23 14.70
N TYR A 114 -7.14 -9.14 13.94
CA TYR A 114 -6.98 -7.81 14.51
C TYR A 114 -7.93 -6.85 13.80
N GLU A 115 -8.29 -5.80 14.49
CA GLU A 115 -9.03 -4.71 13.89
C GLU A 115 -8.17 -3.46 13.96
N TYR A 116 -8.12 -2.74 12.85
CA TYR A 116 -7.36 -1.49 12.77
C TYR A 116 -8.31 -0.38 12.38
N GLU A 117 -8.01 0.80 12.88
CA GLU A 117 -8.78 1.98 12.55
C GLU A 117 -7.80 3.12 12.35
N GLY A 118 -7.97 3.90 11.30
CA GLY A 118 -7.03 4.97 11.03
C GLY A 118 -7.56 6.01 10.09
N GLU A 119 -6.79 7.09 9.97
CA GLU A 119 -7.15 8.24 9.18
C GLU A 119 -5.98 8.70 8.35
N GLU A 120 -6.26 9.57 7.41
CA GLU A 120 -5.25 10.27 6.64
C GLU A 120 -4.34 9.31 5.91
N LEU A 121 -3.03 9.40 6.08
CA LEU A 121 -2.12 8.56 5.31
C LEU A 121 -2.34 7.08 5.55
N PHE A 122 -2.59 6.69 6.80
CA PHE A 122 -2.80 5.27 7.12
C PHE A 122 -4.03 4.74 6.40
N ALA A 123 -5.14 5.51 6.39
CA ALA A 123 -6.33 5.10 5.67
C ALA A 123 -6.07 5.02 4.17
N ARG A 124 -5.37 6.00 3.62
CA ARG A 124 -5.04 6.02 2.20
C ARG A 124 -4.22 4.79 1.82
N ALA A 125 -3.22 4.47 2.63
CA ALA A 125 -2.35 3.33 2.34
C ALA A 125 -3.12 2.02 2.39
N ILE A 126 -3.97 1.83 3.40
CA ILE A 126 -4.77 0.62 3.50
C ILE A 126 -5.64 0.44 2.27
N LEU A 127 -6.32 1.51 1.85
CA LEU A 127 -7.24 1.41 0.72
C LEU A 127 -6.51 1.21 -0.61
N HIS A 128 -5.35 1.86 -0.76
CA HIS A 128 -4.52 1.69 -1.94
C HIS A 128 -4.08 0.23 -2.07
N GLU A 129 -3.58 -0.35 -0.97
CA GLU A 129 -3.09 -1.73 -1.02
C GLU A 129 -4.24 -2.73 -1.14
N ASN A 130 -5.36 -2.43 -0.49
CA ASN A 130 -6.52 -3.31 -0.61
C ASN A 130 -7.02 -3.37 -2.04
N ASP A 131 -6.98 -2.23 -2.76
CA ASP A 131 -7.35 -2.22 -4.17
C ASP A 131 -6.49 -3.17 -4.99
N HIS A 132 -5.19 -3.22 -4.71
CA HIS A 132 -4.30 -4.14 -5.43
C HIS A 132 -4.78 -5.59 -5.30
N LEU A 133 -5.34 -5.94 -4.15
CA LEU A 133 -5.82 -7.32 -3.94
C LEU A 133 -7.02 -7.64 -4.81
N ASP A 134 -7.72 -6.61 -5.29
CA ASP A 134 -8.84 -6.77 -6.19
C ASP A 134 -8.47 -6.49 -7.65
N GLY A 135 -7.17 -6.35 -7.92
CA GLY A 135 -6.70 -6.08 -9.27
C GLY A 135 -6.96 -4.66 -9.73
N LEU A 136 -7.09 -3.73 -8.80
CA LEU A 136 -7.41 -2.34 -9.10
C LEU A 136 -6.20 -1.46 -8.83
N ILE A 137 -5.97 -0.49 -9.71
CA ILE A 137 -4.81 0.39 -9.64
C ILE A 137 -5.30 1.82 -9.37
N TYR A 138 -4.50 2.56 -8.61
CA TYR A 138 -4.89 3.93 -8.23
C TYR A 138 -5.13 4.82 -9.44
N THR A 139 -4.51 4.53 -10.58
CA THR A 139 -4.64 5.39 -11.74
C THR A 139 -6.08 5.53 -12.22
N ARG A 140 -6.93 4.55 -11.91
CA ARG A 140 -8.35 4.65 -12.28
C ARG A 140 -9.08 5.73 -11.49
N LEU A 141 -8.49 6.19 -10.39
CA LEU A 141 -9.10 7.18 -9.51
C LEU A 141 -8.49 8.57 -9.69
N VAL A 142 -7.44 8.69 -10.49
CA VAL A 142 -6.76 9.96 -10.64
C VAL A 142 -7.73 10.99 -11.26
N THR A 143 -7.76 12.17 -10.67
CA THR A 143 -8.62 13.25 -11.12
C THR A 143 -7.85 14.55 -10.96
N ASP A 144 -8.42 15.63 -11.47
CA ASP A 144 -7.77 16.93 -11.34
C ASP A 144 -7.84 17.40 -9.89
N PRO A 145 -6.74 17.95 -9.36
CA PRO A 145 -6.78 18.49 -8.01
C PRO A 145 -7.65 19.74 -7.98
N PRO A 146 -8.16 20.10 -6.80
CA PRO A 146 -8.94 21.31 -6.70
C PRO A 146 -8.08 22.52 -7.02
N GLU A 147 -8.74 23.57 -7.45
CA GLU A 147 -8.06 24.81 -7.78
C GLU A 147 -7.32 25.32 -6.55
N GLY A 148 -6.05 25.66 -6.74
CA GLY A 148 -5.24 26.14 -5.62
C GLY A 148 -4.56 25.06 -4.82
N TYR A 149 -4.75 23.80 -5.19
CA TYR A 149 -4.12 22.70 -4.47
C TYR A 149 -2.60 22.79 -4.55
N LYS A 150 -1.95 22.55 -3.43
CA LYS A 150 -0.49 22.48 -3.37
C LYS A 150 -0.10 21.23 -2.61
N GLU A 151 0.93 20.58 -3.12
CA GLU A 151 1.42 19.37 -2.52
C GLU A 151 2.34 19.71 -1.37
N GLU A 152 1.83 19.62 -0.16
CA GLU A 152 2.58 20.05 1.01
C GLU A 152 3.78 19.18 1.30
N GLU A 153 3.69 17.94 0.95
CA GLU A 153 4.78 17.05 1.23
C GLU A 153 6.06 17.41 0.53
N LEU A 154 5.98 18.28 -0.46
CA LEU A 154 7.19 18.71 -1.10
C LEU A 154 8.13 19.38 -0.12
N GLU A 155 7.57 19.93 0.91
CA GLU A 155 8.39 20.66 1.86
C GLU A 155 9.12 19.77 2.81
N TYR A 156 8.55 18.66 3.16
CA TYR A 156 9.20 17.84 4.16
C TYR A 156 10.14 16.81 3.55
N THR A 157 10.10 16.64 2.25
CA THR A 157 11.00 15.70 1.66
C THR A 157 12.38 16.27 1.46
N GLU A 158 12.52 17.55 1.68
CA GLU A 158 13.78 18.18 1.48
C GLU A 158 14.89 17.63 2.28
N PRO A 159 14.64 17.31 3.48
CA PRO A 159 15.74 16.88 4.31
C PRO A 159 16.54 15.79 3.70
N GLU A 160 16.10 15.21 2.89
CA GLU A 160 16.83 14.17 2.39
C GLU A 160 17.82 14.52 1.55
N ASP A 161 17.78 15.22 1.29
CA ASP A 161 18.72 15.38 0.60
C ASP A 161 19.77 15.43 1.18
N ASP A 162 19.73 15.42 1.64
CA ASP A 162 20.57 15.40 2.08
C ASP A 162 21.23 14.79 2.22
N THR A 163 21.04 14.56 2.02
CA THR A 163 21.71 14.10 2.04
C THR A 163 22.42 13.79 1.49
N GLU A 164 22.34 13.73 0.94
CA GLU A 164 23.05 13.41 0.30
C GLU A 164 23.98 13.71 0.33
N GLU A 165 24.06 14.13 0.63
CA GLU A 165 24.94 14.43 0.65
C GLU A 165 25.77 14.04 0.97
N GLU A 166 25.79 13.77 1.10
CA GLU A 166 26.65 13.35 1.29
C GLU A 166 27.37 12.93 0.79
N LYS A 167 27.28 12.93 0.25
CA LYS A 167 28.02 12.56 -0.35
C LYS A 167 29.04 12.59 -0.43
#